data_ca78300a7cec5d28c8362b9be0b5a354
#
_entry.id   ca78300a7cec5d28c8362b9be0b5a354
#
_cell.length_a   1.000
_cell.length_b   1.000
_cell.length_c   1.000
_cell.angle_alpha   90.00
_cell.angle_beta   90.00
_cell.angle_gamma   90.00
#
_symmetry.space_group_name_H-M   'P 1'
#
loop_
_entity.id
_entity.type
_entity.pdbx_description
1 polymer ?
#
loop_
_entity_poly.entity_id
_entity_poly.type
_entity_poly.pdbx_seq_one_letter_code
_entity_poly.pdbx_strand_id
1 'polypeptide(L)'
;MSGLQIEALHHAYGPAMVLQGIDLQVPPERIVALVGPSGCGKTTLLHLCAGLLAPQQGRIEQPLQPTAVMFQQPRLLPWMTTRDNIALGLKARGAARAERHRHAAEMAQALGLPVAALAQYPAELSGGMQSRAALARALVLAPALLLMDEPFAALDVGLRSQLHQLLLARQAHTGMAVLLITHDLMEAVRLADEVLVMAASPGRIVARYHPPGAAAARGDALVHRCAAELQQHPAVRAAFGLPDRAGSATDADDSVAAAGTWHANTAMVGGPQRSGC
;
A
#
# COMPACT_ATOMS: atom_id res chain seq x y z
N MET A 1 11.54 10.70 14.29
CA MET A 1 11.52 11.12 12.85
C MET A 1 10.06 11.12 12.41
N SER A 2 9.61 12.18 11.74
CA SER A 2 8.24 12.25 11.19
C SER A 2 8.12 11.30 9.99
N GLY A 3 6.94 10.64 9.85
CA GLY A 3 6.61 9.80 8.72
C GLY A 3 6.16 10.60 7.49
N LEU A 4 5.59 9.90 6.48
CA LEU A 4 4.85 10.56 5.40
C LEU A 4 3.59 11.20 6.00
N GLN A 5 3.37 12.48 5.72
CA GLN A 5 2.17 13.22 6.15
C GLN A 5 1.53 13.91 4.96
N ILE A 6 0.22 13.82 4.88
CA ILE A 6 -0.61 14.45 3.85
C ILE A 6 -1.72 15.20 4.57
N GLU A 7 -1.88 16.49 4.25
CA GLU A 7 -2.85 17.39 4.86
C GLU A 7 -3.68 18.09 3.79
N ALA A 8 -5.00 17.98 3.90
CA ALA A 8 -6.01 18.64 3.07
C ALA A 8 -5.68 18.56 1.57
N LEU A 9 -5.21 17.39 1.08
CA LEU A 9 -4.74 17.23 -0.28
C LEU A 9 -5.91 17.20 -1.25
N HIS A 10 -5.84 18.02 -2.30
CA HIS A 10 -6.76 18.00 -3.44
C HIS A 10 -5.98 17.84 -4.75
N HIS A 11 -6.55 17.09 -5.68
CA HIS A 11 -5.98 16.92 -7.01
C HIS A 11 -7.06 16.67 -8.06
N ALA A 12 -6.91 17.31 -9.22
CA ALA A 12 -7.84 17.17 -10.35
C ALA A 12 -7.08 16.97 -11.66
N TYR A 13 -7.67 16.26 -12.60
CA TYR A 13 -7.25 16.20 -13.99
C TYR A 13 -8.24 17.00 -14.85
N GLY A 14 -7.84 18.19 -15.29
CA GLY A 14 -8.73 19.12 -15.95
C GLY A 14 -9.93 19.46 -15.04
N PRO A 15 -11.18 19.31 -15.50
CA PRO A 15 -12.37 19.61 -14.69
C PRO A 15 -12.72 18.51 -13.68
N ALA A 16 -12.10 17.31 -13.78
CA ALA A 16 -12.46 16.16 -12.97
C ALA A 16 -11.66 16.15 -11.65
N MET A 17 -12.35 16.42 -10.53
CA MET A 17 -11.79 16.27 -9.18
C MET A 17 -11.57 14.78 -8.89
N VAL A 18 -10.32 14.37 -8.67
CA VAL A 18 -9.94 12.98 -8.39
C VAL A 18 -9.75 12.75 -6.91
N LEU A 19 -9.08 13.67 -6.21
CA LEU A 19 -8.86 13.59 -4.75
C LEU A 19 -9.41 14.85 -4.10
N GLN A 20 -10.10 14.70 -2.96
CA GLN A 20 -10.68 15.82 -2.24
C GLN A 20 -10.49 15.67 -0.73
N GLY A 21 -9.71 16.58 -0.13
CA GLY A 21 -9.52 16.66 1.32
C GLY A 21 -8.93 15.36 1.88
N ILE A 22 -7.84 14.87 1.29
CA ILE A 22 -7.15 13.67 1.79
C ILE A 22 -6.23 14.06 2.94
N ASP A 23 -6.48 13.47 4.11
CA ASP A 23 -5.60 13.51 5.27
C ASP A 23 -5.12 12.09 5.58
N LEU A 24 -3.79 11.87 5.49
CA LEU A 24 -3.19 10.56 5.65
C LEU A 24 -1.82 10.69 6.33
N GLN A 25 -1.50 9.72 7.19
CA GLN A 25 -0.17 9.60 7.79
C GLN A 25 0.34 8.18 7.64
N VAL A 26 1.62 8.03 7.31
CA VAL A 26 2.34 6.75 7.36
C VAL A 26 3.51 6.94 8.32
N PRO A 27 3.34 6.57 9.60
CA PRO A 27 4.42 6.68 10.58
C PRO A 27 5.60 5.79 10.22
N PRO A 28 6.82 6.10 10.67
CA PRO A 28 7.93 5.16 10.62
C PRO A 28 7.55 3.83 11.28
N GLU A 29 8.13 2.74 10.82
CA GLU A 29 7.92 1.40 11.38
C GLU A 29 6.46 0.90 11.29
N ARG A 30 5.62 1.50 10.44
CA ARG A 30 4.22 1.13 10.26
C ARG A 30 3.89 0.80 8.81
N ILE A 31 2.96 -0.12 8.67
CA ILE A 31 2.30 -0.44 7.39
C ILE A 31 0.90 0.15 7.42
N VAL A 32 0.63 1.07 6.52
CA VAL A 32 -0.71 1.64 6.30
C VAL A 32 -1.24 1.12 4.98
N ALA A 33 -2.40 0.48 5.00
CA ALA A 33 -3.07 0.04 3.78
C ALA A 33 -4.15 1.04 3.37
N LEU A 34 -4.21 1.35 2.09
CA LEU A 34 -5.28 2.13 1.48
C LEU A 34 -6.12 1.22 0.58
N VAL A 35 -7.38 1.01 0.95
CA VAL A 35 -8.32 0.19 0.20
C VAL A 35 -9.45 1.04 -0.37
N GLY A 36 -10.03 0.59 -1.48
CA GLY A 36 -11.15 1.28 -2.12
C GLY A 36 -11.42 0.75 -3.52
N PRO A 37 -12.56 1.13 -4.14
CA PRO A 37 -12.93 0.67 -5.47
C PRO A 37 -11.95 1.13 -6.55
N SER A 38 -12.00 0.48 -7.71
CA SER A 38 -11.23 0.90 -8.87
C SER A 38 -11.59 2.32 -9.28
N GLY A 39 -10.60 3.12 -9.67
CA GLY A 39 -10.83 4.51 -10.10
C GLY A 39 -11.05 5.53 -8.99
N CYS A 40 -11.02 5.17 -7.71
CA CYS A 40 -11.20 6.15 -6.62
C CYS A 40 -9.99 7.07 -6.38
N GLY A 41 -8.89 6.92 -7.13
CA GLY A 41 -7.73 7.83 -7.05
C GLY A 41 -6.53 7.31 -6.25
N LYS A 42 -6.51 6.04 -5.82
CA LYS A 42 -5.39 5.44 -5.04
C LYS A 42 -4.03 5.57 -5.73
N THR A 43 -3.96 5.20 -7.01
CA THR A 43 -2.73 5.32 -7.81
C THR A 43 -2.30 6.77 -7.97
N THR A 44 -3.25 7.72 -8.14
CA THR A 44 -2.95 9.16 -8.18
C THR A 44 -2.34 9.62 -6.86
N LEU A 45 -2.92 9.19 -5.73
CA LEU A 45 -2.37 9.50 -4.41
C LEU A 45 -0.96 8.95 -4.23
N LEU A 46 -0.72 7.69 -4.65
CA LEU A 46 0.62 7.10 -4.60
C LEU A 46 1.62 7.89 -5.45
N HIS A 47 1.24 8.33 -6.65
CA HIS A 47 2.11 9.15 -7.50
C HIS A 47 2.45 10.51 -6.86
N LEU A 48 1.50 11.12 -6.17
CA LEU A 48 1.74 12.34 -5.39
C LEU A 48 2.71 12.08 -4.22
N CYS A 49 2.52 11.00 -3.46
CA CYS A 49 3.43 10.58 -2.39
C CYS A 49 4.85 10.28 -2.90
N ALA A 50 4.96 9.74 -4.12
CA ALA A 50 6.22 9.42 -4.77
C ALA A 50 6.92 10.65 -5.38
N GLY A 51 6.29 11.84 -5.35
CA GLY A 51 6.79 13.05 -6.01
C GLY A 51 6.76 12.99 -7.54
N LEU A 52 6.00 12.06 -8.13
CA LEU A 52 5.80 11.94 -9.57
C LEU A 52 4.75 12.91 -10.11
N LEU A 53 3.92 13.42 -9.21
CA LEU A 53 2.96 14.49 -9.45
C LEU A 53 3.12 15.56 -8.38
N ALA A 54 2.91 16.82 -8.75
CA ALA A 54 2.89 17.91 -7.79
C ALA A 54 1.48 18.05 -7.17
N PRO A 55 1.35 18.29 -5.85
CA PRO A 55 0.07 18.59 -5.23
C PRO A 55 -0.47 19.93 -5.76
N GLN A 56 -1.77 19.99 -6.08
CA GLN A 56 -2.41 21.23 -6.52
C GLN A 56 -2.89 22.07 -5.34
N GLN A 57 -3.39 21.43 -4.28
CA GLN A 57 -3.75 22.04 -3.02
C GLN A 57 -3.45 21.09 -1.87
N GLY A 58 -3.24 21.64 -0.68
CA GLY A 58 -2.81 20.87 0.48
C GLY A 58 -1.29 20.69 0.53
N ARG A 59 -0.84 19.80 1.41
CA ARG A 59 0.58 19.61 1.70
C ARG A 59 0.94 18.13 1.76
N ILE A 60 2.10 17.79 1.25
CA ILE A 60 2.74 16.48 1.42
C ILE A 60 4.12 16.69 2.01
N GLU A 61 4.35 16.14 3.19
CA GLU A 61 5.68 16.07 3.81
C GLU A 61 6.17 14.63 3.77
N GLN A 62 7.28 14.40 3.08
CA GLN A 62 7.89 13.10 2.93
C GLN A 62 9.39 13.18 3.26
N PRO A 63 9.77 13.07 4.56
CA PRO A 63 11.15 13.14 5.01
C PRO A 63 11.89 11.80 4.92
N LEU A 64 11.17 10.69 4.69
CA LEU A 64 11.72 9.34 4.72
C LEU A 64 12.49 9.01 3.43
N GLN A 65 13.80 9.05 3.50
CA GLN A 65 14.68 8.72 2.37
C GLN A 65 15.58 7.53 2.71
N PRO A 66 15.83 6.64 1.77
CA PRO A 66 15.32 6.62 0.39
C PRO A 66 13.86 6.13 0.29
N THR A 67 13.15 6.64 -0.73
CA THR A 67 11.82 6.15 -1.10
C THR A 67 11.93 5.16 -2.25
N ALA A 68 11.20 4.05 -2.17
CA ALA A 68 11.03 3.12 -3.28
C ALA A 68 9.56 2.98 -3.66
N VAL A 69 9.31 2.74 -4.95
CA VAL A 69 7.96 2.59 -5.49
C VAL A 69 7.86 1.27 -6.24
N MET A 70 6.81 0.51 -5.93
CA MET A 70 6.38 -0.65 -6.72
C MET A 70 5.03 -0.31 -7.36
N PHE A 71 5.00 -0.25 -8.68
CA PHE A 71 3.79 0.02 -9.45
C PHE A 71 3.02 -1.28 -9.69
N GLN A 72 1.72 -1.17 -9.96
CA GLN A 72 0.83 -2.29 -10.30
C GLN A 72 1.40 -3.13 -11.46
N GLN A 73 1.88 -2.47 -12.52
CA GLN A 73 2.68 -3.14 -13.53
C GLN A 73 4.15 -3.13 -13.10
N PRO A 74 4.90 -4.22 -13.27
CA PRO A 74 6.29 -4.34 -12.84
C PRO A 74 7.25 -3.28 -13.39
N ARG A 75 6.95 -2.69 -14.55
CA ARG A 75 7.73 -1.64 -15.22
C ARG A 75 9.24 -1.95 -15.21
N LEU A 76 9.58 -3.20 -15.49
CA LEU A 76 10.97 -3.58 -15.72
C LEU A 76 11.44 -3.01 -17.08
N LEU A 77 12.69 -2.59 -17.13
CA LEU A 77 13.30 -2.08 -18.37
C LEU A 77 13.53 -3.28 -19.32
N PRO A 78 12.87 -3.34 -20.48
CA PRO A 78 12.88 -4.52 -21.33
C PRO A 78 14.24 -4.86 -21.95
N TRP A 79 15.13 -3.87 -22.07
CA TRP A 79 16.49 -4.02 -22.59
C TRP A 79 17.54 -4.35 -21.53
N MET A 80 17.14 -4.55 -20.26
CA MET A 80 18.02 -4.90 -19.16
C MET A 80 17.68 -6.29 -18.66
N THR A 81 18.71 -7.05 -18.24
CA THR A 81 18.49 -8.31 -17.54
C THR A 81 17.76 -8.11 -16.23
N THR A 82 17.17 -9.16 -15.69
CA THR A 82 16.53 -9.16 -14.37
C THR A 82 17.47 -8.65 -13.28
N ARG A 83 18.72 -9.11 -13.28
CA ARG A 83 19.76 -8.65 -12.35
C ARG A 83 20.01 -7.16 -12.48
N ASP A 84 20.15 -6.64 -13.68
CA ASP A 84 20.39 -5.22 -13.89
C ASP A 84 19.17 -4.36 -13.56
N ASN A 85 17.97 -4.86 -13.80
CA ASN A 85 16.72 -4.22 -13.34
C ASN A 85 16.68 -4.10 -11.82
N ILE A 86 16.98 -5.17 -11.09
CA ILE A 86 17.02 -5.16 -9.62
C ILE A 86 18.11 -4.19 -9.14
N ALA A 87 19.29 -4.22 -9.75
CA ALA A 87 20.44 -3.40 -9.37
C ALA A 87 20.33 -1.92 -9.78
N LEU A 88 19.27 -1.51 -10.49
CA LEU A 88 19.18 -0.20 -11.13
C LEU A 88 19.32 0.97 -10.14
N GLY A 89 18.62 0.91 -9.02
CA GLY A 89 18.69 1.95 -8.01
C GLY A 89 20.05 2.04 -7.31
N LEU A 90 20.71 0.91 -7.10
CA LEU A 90 22.08 0.87 -6.57
C LEU A 90 23.08 1.47 -7.57
N LYS A 91 22.87 1.25 -8.88
CA LYS A 91 23.67 1.89 -9.92
C LYS A 91 23.53 3.41 -9.86
N ALA A 92 22.32 3.93 -9.70
CA ALA A 92 22.07 5.36 -9.57
C ALA A 92 22.74 5.99 -8.33
N ARG A 93 23.00 5.19 -7.29
CA ARG A 93 23.75 5.59 -6.09
C ARG A 93 25.27 5.44 -6.22
N GLY A 94 25.78 5.05 -7.39
CA GLY A 94 27.20 4.91 -7.64
C GLY A 94 27.85 3.62 -7.14
N ALA A 95 27.06 2.61 -6.69
CA ALA A 95 27.59 1.34 -6.22
C ALA A 95 28.37 0.60 -7.33
N ALA A 96 29.50 -0.01 -6.98
CA ALA A 96 30.34 -0.77 -7.90
C ALA A 96 29.56 -1.95 -8.51
N ARG A 97 29.89 -2.30 -9.76
CA ARG A 97 29.14 -3.33 -10.51
C ARG A 97 29.08 -4.67 -9.77
N ALA A 98 30.18 -5.12 -9.21
CA ALA A 98 30.25 -6.39 -8.49
C ALA A 98 29.35 -6.37 -7.26
N GLU A 99 29.39 -5.29 -6.49
CA GLU A 99 28.61 -5.10 -5.28
C GLU A 99 27.10 -5.07 -5.57
N ARG A 100 26.65 -4.20 -6.51
CA ARG A 100 25.23 -4.10 -6.84
C ARG A 100 24.66 -5.39 -7.43
N HIS A 101 25.46 -6.15 -8.20
CA HIS A 101 25.04 -7.45 -8.74
C HIS A 101 24.95 -8.52 -7.64
N ARG A 102 25.83 -8.49 -6.63
CA ARG A 102 25.74 -9.37 -5.46
C ARG A 102 24.47 -9.09 -4.68
N HIS A 103 24.20 -7.83 -4.31
CA HIS A 103 22.97 -7.45 -3.59
C HIS A 103 21.72 -7.77 -4.39
N ALA A 104 21.73 -7.58 -5.72
CA ALA A 104 20.60 -7.94 -6.58
C ALA A 104 20.35 -9.46 -6.56
N ALA A 105 21.40 -10.29 -6.57
CA ALA A 105 21.26 -11.74 -6.51
C ALA A 105 20.76 -12.21 -5.15
N GLU A 106 21.27 -11.67 -4.06
CA GLU A 106 20.83 -11.95 -2.68
C GLU A 106 19.35 -11.59 -2.50
N MET A 107 18.92 -10.42 -2.99
CA MET A 107 17.54 -10.00 -2.93
C MET A 107 16.62 -10.88 -3.79
N ALA A 108 17.03 -11.21 -5.00
CA ALA A 108 16.29 -12.11 -5.88
C ALA A 108 16.09 -13.50 -5.26
N GLN A 109 17.14 -14.05 -4.65
CA GLN A 109 17.07 -15.32 -3.94
C GLN A 109 16.12 -15.26 -2.74
N ALA A 110 16.18 -14.20 -1.94
CA ALA A 110 15.27 -14.00 -0.80
C ALA A 110 13.79 -13.93 -1.24
N LEU A 111 13.52 -13.45 -2.46
CA LEU A 111 12.18 -13.39 -3.07
C LEU A 111 11.83 -14.65 -3.89
N GLY A 112 12.62 -15.72 -3.80
CA GLY A 112 12.37 -16.98 -4.47
C GLY A 112 12.50 -16.92 -6.00
N LEU A 113 13.26 -15.96 -6.55
CA LEU A 113 13.59 -15.95 -7.97
C LEU A 113 14.70 -16.99 -8.25
N PRO A 114 14.54 -17.86 -9.26
CA PRO A 114 15.59 -18.78 -9.65
C PRO A 114 16.86 -18.05 -10.08
N VAL A 115 18.03 -18.60 -9.78
CA VAL A 115 19.32 -18.00 -10.17
C VAL A 115 19.39 -17.79 -11.69
N ALA A 116 18.85 -18.73 -12.48
CA ALA A 116 18.81 -18.64 -13.94
C ALA A 116 18.02 -17.41 -14.42
N ALA A 117 16.98 -16.99 -13.68
CA ALA A 117 16.17 -15.81 -14.04
C ALA A 117 16.96 -14.50 -14.00
N LEU A 118 18.06 -14.45 -13.27
CA LEU A 118 18.89 -13.23 -13.18
C LEU A 118 19.53 -12.81 -14.51
N ALA A 119 19.76 -13.76 -15.40
CA ALA A 119 20.30 -13.49 -16.73
C ALA A 119 19.23 -13.24 -17.79
N GLN A 120 17.96 -13.55 -17.49
CA GLN A 120 16.82 -13.40 -18.38
C GLN A 120 16.37 -11.94 -18.49
N TYR A 121 15.79 -11.61 -19.64
CA TYR A 121 15.11 -10.34 -19.87
C TYR A 121 13.65 -10.40 -19.42
N PRO A 122 13.00 -9.26 -19.16
CA PRO A 122 11.61 -9.24 -18.69
C PRO A 122 10.62 -10.05 -19.53
N ALA A 123 10.78 -10.08 -20.85
CA ALA A 123 9.91 -10.83 -21.76
C ALA A 123 10.01 -12.37 -21.59
N GLU A 124 11.09 -12.87 -20.99
CA GLU A 124 11.35 -14.29 -20.75
C GLU A 124 10.83 -14.74 -19.37
N LEU A 125 10.37 -13.80 -18.54
CA LEU A 125 9.86 -14.06 -17.20
C LEU A 125 8.34 -14.25 -17.20
N SER A 126 7.84 -15.15 -16.35
CA SER A 126 6.41 -15.18 -16.03
C SER A 126 5.98 -13.90 -15.31
N GLY A 127 4.69 -13.55 -15.34
CA GLY A 127 4.16 -12.37 -14.65
C GLY A 127 4.50 -12.33 -13.16
N GLY A 128 4.40 -13.48 -12.47
CA GLY A 128 4.81 -13.61 -11.07
C GLY A 128 6.32 -13.40 -10.86
N MET A 129 7.17 -13.82 -11.78
CA MET A 129 8.61 -13.55 -11.73
C MET A 129 8.91 -12.08 -11.97
N GLN A 130 8.20 -11.42 -12.89
CA GLN A 130 8.33 -9.98 -13.13
C GLN A 130 7.94 -9.17 -11.89
N SER A 131 6.83 -9.53 -11.22
CA SER A 131 6.38 -8.89 -9.98
C SER A 131 7.41 -9.05 -8.86
N ARG A 132 7.99 -10.25 -8.70
CA ARG A 132 9.08 -10.49 -7.72
C ARG A 132 10.34 -9.69 -8.03
N ALA A 133 10.71 -9.58 -9.30
CA ALA A 133 11.85 -8.76 -9.74
C ALA A 133 11.61 -7.27 -9.47
N ALA A 134 10.39 -6.77 -9.67
CA ALA A 134 10.01 -5.40 -9.33
C ALA A 134 10.05 -5.14 -7.82
N LEU A 135 9.58 -6.09 -7.00
CA LEU A 135 9.69 -6.01 -5.55
C LEU A 135 11.16 -6.06 -5.10
N ALA A 136 11.98 -6.94 -5.70
CA ALA A 136 13.41 -6.99 -5.46
C ALA A 136 14.11 -5.65 -5.74
N ARG A 137 13.75 -5.02 -6.88
CA ARG A 137 14.27 -3.70 -7.26
C ARG A 137 13.93 -2.62 -6.25
N ALA A 138 12.74 -2.66 -5.67
CA ALA A 138 12.33 -1.73 -4.63
C ALA A 138 13.07 -1.97 -3.30
N LEU A 139 13.13 -3.22 -2.85
CA LEU A 139 13.68 -3.60 -1.54
C LEU A 139 15.22 -3.59 -1.47
N VAL A 140 15.92 -3.77 -2.61
CA VAL A 140 17.40 -3.77 -2.63
C VAL A 140 18.00 -2.43 -2.19
N LEU A 141 17.20 -1.35 -2.29
CA LEU A 141 17.58 0.00 -1.85
C LEU A 141 17.54 0.18 -0.33
N ALA A 142 17.06 -0.80 0.44
CA ALA A 142 16.72 -0.66 1.85
C ALA A 142 15.96 0.65 2.12
N PRO A 143 14.75 0.82 1.53
CA PRO A 143 14.04 2.08 1.59
C PRO A 143 13.57 2.41 3.01
N ALA A 144 13.55 3.69 3.36
CA ALA A 144 12.88 4.16 4.57
C ALA A 144 11.36 4.28 4.39
N LEU A 145 10.91 4.49 3.12
CA LEU A 145 9.51 4.46 2.72
C LEU A 145 9.33 3.59 1.48
N LEU A 146 8.42 2.62 1.57
CA LEU A 146 8.03 1.76 0.46
C LEU A 146 6.57 2.07 0.08
N LEU A 147 6.36 2.51 -1.15
CA LEU A 147 5.05 2.77 -1.75
C LEU A 147 4.71 1.61 -2.70
N MET A 148 3.58 0.93 -2.49
CA MET A 148 3.20 -0.23 -3.29
C MET A 148 1.77 -0.09 -3.83
N ASP A 149 1.61 -0.27 -5.14
CA ASP A 149 0.31 -0.27 -5.82
C ASP A 149 -0.02 -1.69 -6.30
N GLU A 150 -0.97 -2.34 -5.63
CA GLU A 150 -1.45 -3.70 -5.89
C GLU A 150 -0.32 -4.74 -6.12
N PRO A 151 0.66 -4.82 -5.22
CA PRO A 151 1.92 -5.53 -5.48
C PRO A 151 1.77 -7.03 -5.65
N PHE A 152 0.69 -7.62 -5.11
CA PHE A 152 0.50 -9.07 -5.05
C PHE A 152 -0.66 -9.57 -5.90
N ALA A 153 -1.35 -8.70 -6.66
CA ALA A 153 -2.55 -9.05 -7.41
C ALA A 153 -2.33 -10.16 -8.48
N ALA A 154 -1.14 -10.21 -9.08
CA ALA A 154 -0.80 -11.17 -10.14
C ALA A 154 -0.15 -12.47 -9.62
N LEU A 155 -0.19 -12.72 -8.30
CA LEU A 155 0.50 -13.86 -7.68
C LEU A 155 -0.49 -14.95 -7.26
N ASP A 156 -0.04 -16.21 -7.36
CA ASP A 156 -0.75 -17.33 -6.77
C ASP A 156 -0.77 -17.26 -5.23
N VAL A 157 -1.71 -17.99 -4.61
CA VAL A 157 -1.96 -17.94 -3.17
C VAL A 157 -0.73 -18.31 -2.32
N GLY A 158 0.01 -19.35 -2.72
CA GLY A 158 1.17 -19.84 -1.99
C GLY A 158 2.31 -18.82 -2.00
N LEU A 159 2.62 -18.29 -3.18
CA LEU A 159 3.66 -17.28 -3.37
C LEU A 159 3.29 -15.97 -2.68
N ARG A 160 2.02 -15.54 -2.78
CA ARG A 160 1.51 -14.35 -2.09
C ARG A 160 1.76 -14.45 -0.59
N SER A 161 1.41 -15.59 0.04
CA SER A 161 1.63 -15.82 1.46
C SER A 161 3.11 -15.72 1.86
N GLN A 162 4.01 -16.30 1.06
CA GLN A 162 5.46 -16.21 1.30
C GLN A 162 5.96 -14.78 1.21
N LEU A 163 5.51 -14.00 0.23
CA LEU A 163 5.92 -12.60 0.06
C LEU A 163 5.34 -11.68 1.14
N HIS A 164 4.14 -11.96 1.63
CA HIS A 164 3.58 -11.27 2.80
C HIS A 164 4.46 -11.46 4.03
N GLN A 165 4.85 -12.70 4.33
CA GLN A 165 5.74 -12.99 5.46
C GLN A 165 7.11 -12.31 5.30
N LEU A 166 7.66 -12.33 4.09
CA LEU A 166 8.93 -11.68 3.80
C LEU A 166 8.85 -10.16 3.97
N LEU A 167 7.77 -9.54 3.49
CA LEU A 167 7.53 -8.10 3.67
C LEU A 167 7.46 -7.73 5.14
N LEU A 168 6.68 -8.48 5.95
CA LEU A 168 6.56 -8.27 7.39
C LEU A 168 7.91 -8.45 8.11
N ALA A 169 8.66 -9.50 7.79
CA ALA A 169 9.98 -9.75 8.36
C ALA A 169 10.97 -8.63 8.02
N ARG A 170 10.97 -8.17 6.77
CA ARG A 170 11.81 -7.05 6.32
C ARG A 170 11.42 -5.76 7.02
N GLN A 171 10.14 -5.45 7.07
CA GLN A 171 9.61 -4.26 7.73
C GLN A 171 10.02 -4.23 9.22
N ALA A 172 9.82 -5.34 9.93
CA ALA A 172 10.23 -5.47 11.33
C ALA A 172 11.76 -5.31 11.54
N HIS A 173 12.56 -5.80 10.58
CA HIS A 173 14.04 -5.70 10.67
C HIS A 173 14.57 -4.30 10.35
N THR A 174 13.98 -3.62 9.37
CA THR A 174 14.50 -2.34 8.85
C THR A 174 13.80 -1.11 9.42
N GLY A 175 12.62 -1.27 10.02
CA GLY A 175 11.80 -0.14 10.47
C GLY A 175 11.23 0.69 9.32
N MET A 176 11.20 0.17 8.08
CA MET A 176 10.66 0.93 6.95
C MET A 176 9.16 1.21 7.12
N ALA A 177 8.75 2.40 6.73
CA ALA A 177 7.34 2.75 6.58
C ALA A 177 6.82 2.17 5.25
N VAL A 178 5.55 1.71 5.24
CA VAL A 178 4.95 1.14 4.03
C VAL A 178 3.58 1.75 3.80
N LEU A 179 3.33 2.27 2.60
CA LEU A 179 1.98 2.58 2.10
C LEU A 179 1.62 1.51 1.07
N LEU A 180 0.66 0.65 1.42
CA LEU A 180 0.16 -0.43 0.60
C LEU A 180 -1.19 -0.06 0.00
N ILE A 181 -1.29 0.01 -1.31
CA ILE A 181 -2.56 0.12 -2.02
C ILE A 181 -3.00 -1.28 -2.43
N THR A 182 -4.22 -1.65 -2.07
CA THR A 182 -4.83 -2.91 -2.47
C THR A 182 -6.36 -2.78 -2.53
N HIS A 183 -7.01 -3.65 -3.30
CA HIS A 183 -8.47 -3.81 -3.27
C HIS A 183 -8.89 -5.03 -2.42
N ASP A 184 -7.92 -5.82 -1.94
CA ASP A 184 -8.15 -7.01 -1.13
C ASP A 184 -8.15 -6.66 0.37
N LEU A 185 -9.34 -6.71 1.00
CA LEU A 185 -9.50 -6.42 2.43
C LEU A 185 -8.77 -7.41 3.32
N MET A 186 -8.66 -8.67 2.89
CA MET A 186 -7.91 -9.68 3.65
C MET A 186 -6.41 -9.39 3.65
N GLU A 187 -5.87 -8.98 2.50
CA GLU A 187 -4.48 -8.55 2.37
C GLU A 187 -4.21 -7.32 3.25
N ALA A 188 -5.07 -6.31 3.17
CA ALA A 188 -4.96 -5.11 4.00
C ALA A 188 -4.94 -5.44 5.49
N VAL A 189 -5.90 -6.25 5.98
CA VAL A 189 -5.97 -6.68 7.38
C VAL A 189 -4.76 -7.52 7.79
N ARG A 190 -4.27 -8.38 6.90
CA ARG A 190 -3.12 -9.26 7.18
C ARG A 190 -1.84 -8.47 7.40
N LEU A 191 -1.62 -7.42 6.61
CA LEU A 191 -0.34 -6.74 6.54
C LEU A 191 -0.29 -5.42 7.32
N ALA A 192 -1.41 -4.68 7.36
CA ALA A 192 -1.37 -3.30 7.82
C ALA A 192 -1.62 -3.14 9.32
N ASP A 193 -0.98 -2.13 9.91
CA ASP A 193 -1.27 -1.64 11.25
C ASP A 193 -2.53 -0.76 11.25
N GLU A 194 -2.78 -0.06 10.13
CA GLU A 194 -3.97 0.75 9.89
C GLU A 194 -4.49 0.52 8.47
N VAL A 195 -5.80 0.38 8.33
CA VAL A 195 -6.50 0.28 7.04
C VAL A 195 -7.34 1.52 6.83
N LEU A 196 -7.04 2.26 5.77
CA LEU A 196 -7.78 3.44 5.34
C LEU A 196 -8.72 3.05 4.20
N VAL A 197 -9.99 3.40 4.33
CA VAL A 197 -10.98 3.14 3.29
C VAL A 197 -11.26 4.39 2.49
N MET A 198 -11.10 4.30 1.18
CA MET A 198 -11.28 5.41 0.26
C MET A 198 -12.53 5.19 -0.58
N ALA A 199 -13.45 6.16 -0.58
CA ALA A 199 -14.58 6.22 -1.50
C ALA A 199 -14.17 6.89 -2.82
N ALA A 200 -14.99 6.69 -3.87
CA ALA A 200 -14.79 7.31 -5.18
C ALA A 200 -15.65 8.57 -5.38
N SER A 201 -15.30 9.35 -6.40
CA SER A 201 -16.11 10.41 -7.03
C SER A 201 -16.52 11.59 -6.14
N PRO A 202 -15.60 12.37 -5.62
CA PRO A 202 -14.14 12.27 -5.65
C PRO A 202 -13.59 11.37 -4.55
N GLY A 203 -12.33 10.94 -4.70
CA GLY A 203 -11.63 10.15 -3.72
C GLY A 203 -11.52 10.84 -2.37
N ARG A 204 -12.03 10.20 -1.31
CA ARG A 204 -11.98 10.69 0.08
C ARG A 204 -11.76 9.52 1.02
N ILE A 205 -11.03 9.73 2.10
CA ILE A 205 -10.93 8.73 3.18
C ILE A 205 -12.20 8.79 4.01
N VAL A 206 -12.95 7.70 4.04
CA VAL A 206 -14.27 7.62 4.68
C VAL A 206 -14.28 6.80 5.96
N ALA A 207 -13.28 5.94 6.17
CA ALA A 207 -13.14 5.14 7.39
C ALA A 207 -11.67 4.82 7.67
N ARG A 208 -11.37 4.61 8.95
CA ARG A 208 -10.07 4.17 9.47
C ARG A 208 -10.29 2.98 10.39
N TYR A 209 -9.54 1.91 10.20
CA TYR A 209 -9.65 0.67 10.95
C TYR A 209 -8.27 0.18 11.38
N HIS A 210 -8.14 -0.17 12.65
CA HIS A 210 -6.92 -0.74 13.20
C HIS A 210 -7.16 -2.21 13.52
N PRO A 211 -6.63 -3.15 12.71
CA PRO A 211 -6.73 -4.57 12.99
C PRO A 211 -6.05 -4.90 14.32
N PRO A 212 -6.61 -5.80 15.14
CA PRO A 212 -6.04 -6.14 16.44
C PRO A 212 -4.74 -6.92 16.32
N GLY A 213 -3.85 -6.73 17.28
CA GLY A 213 -2.56 -7.41 17.38
C GLY A 213 -1.54 -7.03 16.30
N ALA A 214 -0.31 -7.50 16.47
CA ALA A 214 0.75 -7.28 15.49
C ALA A 214 0.49 -8.07 14.20
N ALA A 215 0.74 -7.48 13.04
CA ALA A 215 0.50 -8.09 11.72
C ALA A 215 1.11 -9.49 11.59
N ALA A 216 2.37 -9.66 12.05
CA ALA A 216 3.08 -10.95 12.00
C ALA A 216 2.44 -12.06 12.86
N ALA A 217 1.60 -11.71 13.84
CA ALA A 217 0.93 -12.66 14.74
C ALA A 217 -0.52 -12.96 14.31
N ARG A 218 -1.04 -12.33 13.24
CA ARG A 218 -2.43 -12.52 12.81
C ARG A 218 -2.58 -13.83 12.04
N GLY A 219 -3.24 -14.81 12.69
CA GLY A 219 -3.63 -16.05 12.03
C GLY A 219 -4.83 -15.86 11.09
N ASP A 220 -5.04 -16.82 10.19
CA ASP A 220 -6.06 -16.74 9.13
C ASP A 220 -7.47 -16.48 9.69
N ALA A 221 -7.85 -17.16 10.78
CA ALA A 221 -9.17 -16.98 11.40
C ALA A 221 -9.42 -15.53 11.86
N LEU A 222 -8.41 -14.86 12.41
CA LEU A 222 -8.51 -13.46 12.80
C LEU A 222 -8.61 -12.54 11.56
N VAL A 223 -7.79 -12.79 10.54
CA VAL A 223 -7.82 -12.03 9.28
C VAL A 223 -9.18 -12.11 8.61
N HIS A 224 -9.76 -13.32 8.52
CA HIS A 224 -11.10 -13.53 7.95
C HIS A 224 -12.18 -12.77 8.72
N ARG A 225 -12.16 -12.83 10.05
CA ARG A 225 -13.13 -12.13 10.92
C ARG A 225 -13.03 -10.62 10.74
N CYS A 226 -11.83 -10.05 10.82
CA CYS A 226 -11.62 -8.61 10.66
C CYS A 226 -11.95 -8.12 9.23
N ALA A 227 -11.65 -8.90 8.20
CA ALA A 227 -12.04 -8.56 6.83
C ALA A 227 -13.56 -8.58 6.64
N ALA A 228 -14.25 -9.54 7.25
CA ALA A 228 -15.72 -9.59 7.26
C ALA A 228 -16.32 -8.40 8.03
N GLU A 229 -15.75 -8.04 9.18
CA GLU A 229 -16.12 -6.84 9.94
C GLU A 229 -15.97 -5.55 9.08
N LEU A 230 -14.82 -5.39 8.43
CA LEU A 230 -14.57 -4.30 7.49
C LEU A 230 -15.63 -4.25 6.39
N GLN A 231 -15.92 -5.39 5.76
CA GLN A 231 -16.89 -5.48 4.66
C GLN A 231 -18.32 -5.18 5.11
N GLN A 232 -18.65 -5.38 6.39
CA GLN A 232 -19.98 -5.10 6.95
C GLN A 232 -20.16 -3.65 7.37
N HIS A 233 -19.07 -2.90 7.60
CA HIS A 233 -19.13 -1.51 8.04
C HIS A 233 -19.86 -0.62 7.02
N PRO A 234 -20.84 0.22 7.43
CA PRO A 234 -21.66 1.01 6.50
C PRO A 234 -20.85 1.89 5.54
N ALA A 235 -19.81 2.59 6.03
CA ALA A 235 -18.96 3.42 5.20
C ALA A 235 -18.17 2.60 4.16
N VAL A 236 -17.74 1.38 4.48
CA VAL A 236 -17.06 0.47 3.56
C VAL A 236 -18.04 -0.02 2.50
N ARG A 237 -19.23 -0.46 2.91
CA ARG A 237 -20.29 -0.90 1.99
C ARG A 237 -20.65 0.21 0.99
N ALA A 238 -20.88 1.43 1.50
CA ALA A 238 -21.16 2.59 0.65
C ALA A 238 -20.00 2.89 -0.32
N ALA A 239 -18.75 2.86 0.17
CA ALA A 239 -17.56 3.12 -0.66
C ALA A 239 -17.39 2.11 -1.80
N PHE A 240 -17.72 0.83 -1.55
CA PHE A 240 -17.61 -0.25 -2.54
C PHE A 240 -18.90 -0.48 -3.34
N GLY A 241 -19.94 0.35 -3.14
CA GLY A 241 -21.22 0.20 -3.84
C GLY A 241 -21.96 -1.10 -3.53
N LEU A 242 -21.72 -1.67 -2.33
CA LEU A 242 -22.41 -2.88 -1.90
C LEU A 242 -23.85 -2.52 -1.45
N PRO A 243 -24.87 -3.32 -1.81
CA PRO A 243 -26.25 -3.05 -1.44
C PRO A 243 -26.42 -3.02 0.08
N ASP A 244 -27.27 -2.11 0.58
CA ASP A 244 -27.63 -2.12 1.99
C ASP A 244 -28.25 -3.47 2.38
N ARG A 245 -27.84 -4.02 3.52
CA ARG A 245 -28.53 -5.20 4.06
C ARG A 245 -29.91 -4.74 4.55
N ALA A 246 -30.96 -5.08 3.83
CA ALA A 246 -32.32 -5.01 4.36
C ALA A 246 -32.37 -5.90 5.62
N GLY A 247 -32.54 -5.27 6.77
CA GLY A 247 -32.92 -5.81 8.07
C GLY A 247 -32.61 -7.30 8.34
N SER A 248 -31.47 -7.59 8.96
CA SER A 248 -31.36 -8.73 9.87
C SER A 248 -30.93 -8.19 11.22
N ALA A 249 -31.92 -8.08 12.11
CA ALA A 249 -31.73 -7.90 13.54
C ALA A 249 -30.92 -9.08 14.10
N THR A 250 -29.99 -8.77 14.97
CA THR A 250 -29.53 -9.54 16.12
C THR A 250 -29.32 -11.05 15.93
N ASP A 251 -28.10 -11.47 15.69
CA ASP A 251 -27.56 -12.61 16.42
C ASP A 251 -26.29 -12.10 17.12
N ALA A 252 -26.52 -11.66 18.37
CA ALA A 252 -25.48 -11.46 19.35
C ALA A 252 -25.14 -12.83 19.91
N ASP A 253 -24.06 -13.41 19.43
CA ASP A 253 -23.38 -14.48 20.15
C ASP A 253 -22.06 -13.93 20.67
N ASP A 254 -22.02 -13.78 21.99
CA ASP A 254 -20.89 -13.33 22.77
C ASP A 254 -19.75 -14.35 22.71
N SER A 255 -18.72 -14.04 21.96
CA SER A 255 -17.37 -14.47 22.30
C SER A 255 -16.41 -13.30 22.07
N VAL A 256 -16.18 -12.56 23.14
CA VAL A 256 -15.25 -11.44 23.25
C VAL A 256 -13.84 -11.90 22.92
N ALA A 257 -13.38 -11.63 21.70
CA ALA A 257 -11.97 -11.62 21.38
C ALA A 257 -11.71 -10.49 20.38
N ALA A 258 -11.12 -9.42 20.89
CA ALA A 258 -10.50 -8.27 20.23
C ALA A 258 -11.03 -7.93 18.83
N ALA A 259 -12.16 -7.22 18.76
CA ALA A 259 -12.57 -6.49 17.57
C ALA A 259 -11.55 -5.38 17.25
N GLY A 260 -11.36 -5.05 15.99
CA GLY A 260 -10.52 -3.92 15.58
C GLY A 260 -11.13 -2.59 16.05
N THR A 261 -10.31 -1.56 16.11
CA THR A 261 -10.74 -0.24 16.56
C THR A 261 -11.06 0.65 15.35
N TRP A 262 -12.22 1.28 15.40
CA TRP A 262 -12.66 2.26 14.40
C TRP A 262 -12.40 3.67 14.89
N HIS A 263 -11.87 4.53 14.00
CA HIS A 263 -11.77 5.96 14.25
C HIS A 263 -12.62 6.73 13.24
N ALA A 264 -13.45 7.63 13.73
CA ALA A 264 -14.19 8.56 12.88
C ALA A 264 -13.20 9.49 12.17
N ASN A 265 -13.43 9.73 10.87
CA ASN A 265 -12.66 10.73 10.13
C ASN A 265 -13.10 12.10 10.60
N THR A 266 -12.38 12.71 11.56
CA THR A 266 -12.66 14.06 12.06
C THR A 266 -12.12 15.08 11.06
N ALA A 267 -12.68 15.12 9.85
CA ALA A 267 -12.56 16.29 9.01
C ALA A 267 -13.41 17.39 9.65
N MET A 268 -12.79 18.41 10.21
CA MET A 268 -13.49 19.61 10.66
C MET A 268 -14.20 20.22 9.44
N VAL A 269 -15.51 20.06 9.40
CA VAL A 269 -16.38 20.81 8.49
C VAL A 269 -16.36 22.26 9.00
N GLY A 270 -15.46 23.05 8.44
CA GLY A 270 -15.50 24.51 8.55
C GLY A 270 -16.77 25.01 7.89
N GLY A 271 -17.81 25.26 8.68
CA GLY A 271 -19.02 25.92 8.22
C GLY A 271 -18.70 27.30 7.66
N PRO A 272 -19.43 27.78 6.63
CA PRO A 272 -19.23 29.10 6.07
C PRO A 272 -19.56 30.15 7.15
N GLN A 273 -18.57 30.96 7.52
CA GLN A 273 -18.79 32.17 8.27
C GLN A 273 -19.67 33.09 7.42
N ARG A 274 -20.92 33.28 7.85
CA ARG A 274 -21.76 34.38 7.38
C ARG A 274 -21.15 35.69 7.87
N SER A 275 -20.52 36.42 6.97
CA SER A 275 -20.23 37.82 7.17
C SER A 275 -21.55 38.59 7.07
N GLY A 276 -22.05 39.02 8.19
CA GLY A 276 -23.13 40.00 8.30
C GLY A 276 -22.55 41.39 8.39
N CYS A 277 -23.22 42.31 7.67
CA CYS A 277 -23.11 43.77 7.61
C CYS A 277 -21.89 44.33 6.91
#